data_a9a4f30985a23c31d45025c373dadf5e
#
_entry.id   a9a4f30985a23c31d45025c373dadf5e
#
_cell.length_a   1.000
_cell.length_b   1.000
_cell.length_c   1.000
_cell.angle_alpha   90.00
_cell.angle_beta   90.00
_cell.angle_gamma   90.00
#
_symmetry.space_group_name_H-M   'P 1'
#
loop_
_entity.id
_entity.type
_entity.pdbx_description
1 polymer ?
#
loop_
_entity_poly.entity_id
_entity_poly.type
_entity_poly.pdbx_seq_one_letter_code
_entity_poly.pdbx_strand_id
1 'polypeptide(L)'
;MNKNACAQTPPMGWNSWDCYGASVTEQELRQNIDYMAEHLKSHGWEYIVCDIQWYEPTANSSHYHKFADLCMDEYGRLCPAPNRFPSAADGSGFTKIAAYAHEKGLKFGIHIMRGIPRQAVSQNVKIKNSIYTAREAAHPSSICCWNTDMYGLDATKPGAQDYYDSILELYASWGVDLIKVDDICVKYGQINNESTLAYGGDEIQLLRHAIDKCG
;
A
#
# COMPACT_ATOMS: atom_id res chain seq x y z
N MET A 1 13.64 3.92 15.92
CA MET A 1 12.71 3.15 16.81
C MET A 1 13.16 1.70 16.94
N ASN A 2 12.99 1.06 18.08
CA ASN A 2 13.25 -0.38 18.18
C ASN A 2 12.09 -1.14 17.49
N LYS A 3 12.33 -1.68 16.30
CA LYS A 3 11.33 -2.41 15.52
C LYS A 3 10.63 -3.56 16.28
N ASN A 4 11.33 -4.16 17.23
CA ASN A 4 10.79 -5.27 18.04
C ASN A 4 9.84 -4.78 19.13
N ALA A 5 9.85 -3.50 19.46
CA ALA A 5 8.91 -2.92 20.42
C ALA A 5 7.49 -2.74 19.82
N CYS A 6 7.39 -2.58 18.50
CA CYS A 6 6.12 -2.38 17.82
C CYS A 6 5.37 -3.68 17.51
N ALA A 7 6.07 -4.83 17.49
CA ALA A 7 5.53 -6.11 17.03
C ALA A 7 5.94 -7.26 17.96
N GLN A 8 5.62 -7.12 19.25
CA GLN A 8 5.86 -8.17 20.26
C GLN A 8 4.96 -9.39 20.06
N THR A 9 3.79 -9.17 19.46
CA THR A 9 2.83 -10.21 19.06
C THR A 9 2.38 -9.97 17.62
N PRO A 10 1.87 -10.99 16.92
CA PRO A 10 1.23 -10.78 15.63
C PRO A 10 0.10 -9.75 15.73
N PRO A 11 -0.06 -8.84 14.75
CA PRO A 11 -1.15 -7.88 14.78
C PRO A 11 -2.49 -8.60 14.70
N MET A 12 -3.44 -8.22 15.57
CA MET A 12 -4.82 -8.67 15.51
C MET A 12 -5.67 -7.57 14.90
N GLY A 13 -6.42 -7.90 13.87
CA GLY A 13 -7.24 -6.89 13.20
C GLY A 13 -8.15 -7.46 12.12
N TRP A 14 -8.92 -6.58 11.53
CA TRP A 14 -9.78 -6.85 10.40
C TRP A 14 -9.16 -6.31 9.11
N ASN A 15 -9.35 -7.06 8.03
CA ASN A 15 -8.90 -6.70 6.68
C ASN A 15 -10.11 -6.74 5.74
N SER A 16 -10.25 -5.75 4.87
CA SER A 16 -11.43 -5.61 4.02
C SER A 16 -11.55 -6.68 2.92
N TRP A 17 -10.46 -7.39 2.59
CA TRP A 17 -10.42 -8.32 1.47
C TRP A 17 -11.47 -9.43 1.55
N ASP A 18 -11.56 -10.11 2.68
CA ASP A 18 -12.45 -11.27 2.81
C ASP A 18 -13.95 -10.92 2.77
N CYS A 19 -14.29 -9.65 3.03
CA CYS A 19 -15.67 -9.16 3.02
C CYS A 19 -16.05 -8.46 1.71
N TYR A 20 -15.13 -7.69 1.13
CA TYR A 20 -15.43 -6.77 0.02
C TYR A 20 -14.54 -6.98 -1.22
N GLY A 21 -13.56 -7.88 -1.16
CA GLY A 21 -12.56 -7.99 -2.21
C GLY A 21 -11.86 -6.64 -2.45
N ALA A 22 -11.76 -6.24 -3.71
CA ALA A 22 -11.11 -4.98 -4.08
C ALA A 22 -12.05 -3.75 -4.01
N SER A 23 -13.34 -3.92 -3.70
CA SER A 23 -14.38 -2.90 -3.91
C SER A 23 -14.76 -2.08 -2.68
N VAL A 24 -14.11 -2.28 -1.53
CA VAL A 24 -14.45 -1.59 -0.27
C VAL A 24 -14.58 -0.06 -0.47
N THR A 25 -15.58 0.52 0.14
CA THR A 25 -15.85 1.96 0.14
C THR A 25 -15.52 2.59 1.49
N GLU A 26 -15.41 3.91 1.54
CA GLU A 26 -15.22 4.65 2.79
C GLU A 26 -16.35 4.38 3.80
N GLN A 27 -17.59 4.30 3.32
CA GLN A 27 -18.74 4.04 4.20
C GLN A 27 -18.63 2.66 4.86
N GLU A 28 -18.33 1.62 4.10
CA GLU A 28 -18.16 0.27 4.61
C GLU A 28 -16.97 0.19 5.57
N LEU A 29 -15.86 0.86 5.24
CA LEU A 29 -14.69 0.90 6.10
C LEU A 29 -15.01 1.55 7.47
N ARG A 30 -15.74 2.70 7.47
CA ARG A 30 -16.18 3.37 8.71
C ARG A 30 -17.13 2.50 9.54
N GLN A 31 -18.06 1.79 8.92
CA GLN A 31 -18.95 0.86 9.62
C GLN A 31 -18.19 -0.26 10.32
N ASN A 32 -17.15 -0.81 9.66
CA ASN A 32 -16.30 -1.83 10.26
C ASN A 32 -15.39 -1.25 11.36
N ILE A 33 -14.92 0.00 11.24
CA ILE A 33 -14.24 0.72 12.32
C ILE A 33 -15.15 0.83 13.55
N ASP A 34 -16.42 1.23 13.37
CA ASP A 34 -17.39 1.36 14.45
C ASP A 34 -17.65 0.03 15.14
N TYR A 35 -17.95 -1.01 14.37
CA TYR A 35 -18.21 -2.35 14.89
C TYR A 35 -17.00 -2.89 15.67
N MET A 36 -15.81 -2.74 15.11
CA MET A 36 -14.59 -3.24 15.74
C MET A 36 -14.26 -2.50 17.03
N ALA A 37 -14.47 -1.18 17.07
CA ALA A 37 -14.26 -0.38 18.28
C ALA A 37 -15.22 -0.77 19.41
N GLU A 38 -16.48 -1.07 19.06
CA GLU A 38 -17.53 -1.41 20.04
C GLU A 38 -17.39 -2.85 20.55
N HIS A 39 -17.11 -3.80 19.66
CA HIS A 39 -17.27 -5.22 19.97
C HIS A 39 -15.95 -6.02 20.04
N LEU A 40 -14.89 -5.60 19.38
CA LEU A 40 -13.69 -6.41 19.24
C LEU A 40 -12.44 -5.81 19.91
N LYS A 41 -12.38 -4.50 20.07
CA LYS A 41 -11.22 -3.81 20.64
C LYS A 41 -10.88 -4.30 22.05
N SER A 42 -11.88 -4.54 22.91
CA SER A 42 -11.67 -5.06 24.26
C SER A 42 -11.05 -6.47 24.30
N HIS A 43 -11.05 -7.17 23.17
CA HIS A 43 -10.45 -8.49 22.97
C HIS A 43 -9.08 -8.44 22.28
N GLY A 44 -8.49 -7.25 22.10
CA GLY A 44 -7.16 -7.06 21.52
C GLY A 44 -7.14 -6.92 19.99
N TRP A 45 -8.30 -6.75 19.36
CA TRP A 45 -8.39 -6.44 17.91
C TRP A 45 -8.20 -4.94 17.71
N GLU A 46 -7.04 -4.56 17.19
CA GLU A 46 -6.62 -3.15 17.16
C GLU A 46 -6.48 -2.57 15.76
N TYR A 47 -6.20 -3.42 14.74
CA TYR A 47 -5.87 -2.95 13.40
C TYR A 47 -7.06 -3.09 12.47
N ILE A 48 -7.35 -2.03 11.70
CA ILE A 48 -8.30 -2.05 10.61
C ILE A 48 -7.57 -1.73 9.31
N VAL A 49 -7.63 -2.65 8.33
CA VAL A 49 -6.84 -2.58 7.11
C VAL A 49 -7.72 -2.41 5.89
N CYS A 50 -7.50 -1.34 5.14
CA CYS A 50 -8.04 -1.15 3.80
C CYS A 50 -7.18 -1.91 2.78
N ASP A 51 -7.72 -2.98 2.21
CA ASP A 51 -6.98 -3.83 1.27
C ASP A 51 -7.00 -3.31 -0.17
N ILE A 52 -6.34 -4.03 -1.08
CA ILE A 52 -6.32 -3.77 -2.53
C ILE A 52 -7.75 -3.64 -3.08
N GLN A 53 -8.11 -2.87 -4.04
CA GLN A 53 -7.44 -1.79 -4.79
C GLN A 53 -8.05 -0.43 -4.44
N TRP A 54 -7.76 0.12 -3.27
CA TRP A 54 -8.32 1.40 -2.83
C TRP A 54 -8.04 2.58 -3.79
N TYR A 55 -7.09 2.43 -4.67
CA TYR A 55 -6.64 3.41 -5.66
C TYR A 55 -7.27 3.25 -7.06
N GLU A 56 -8.10 2.23 -7.28
CA GLU A 56 -8.73 1.97 -8.59
C GLU A 56 -10.20 2.37 -8.53
N PRO A 57 -10.65 3.37 -9.36
CA PRO A 57 -11.99 3.94 -9.24
C PRO A 57 -13.14 2.98 -9.53
N THR A 58 -12.89 1.97 -10.38
CA THR A 58 -13.91 1.01 -10.83
C THR A 58 -13.70 -0.39 -10.25
N ALA A 59 -12.85 -0.52 -9.23
CA ALA A 59 -12.48 -1.80 -8.64
C ALA A 59 -13.69 -2.69 -8.31
N ASN A 60 -13.53 -3.98 -8.60
CA ASN A 60 -14.58 -4.97 -8.49
C ASN A 60 -14.22 -6.02 -7.42
N SER A 61 -15.21 -6.52 -6.68
CA SER A 61 -14.99 -7.50 -5.61
C SER A 61 -14.57 -8.88 -6.12
N SER A 62 -14.88 -9.22 -7.36
CA SER A 62 -14.71 -10.58 -7.91
C SER A 62 -13.49 -10.75 -8.83
N HIS A 63 -12.97 -9.68 -9.40
CA HIS A 63 -11.83 -9.74 -10.32
C HIS A 63 -11.12 -8.39 -10.45
N TYR A 64 -9.85 -8.43 -10.87
CA TYR A 64 -9.07 -7.24 -11.18
C TYR A 64 -9.24 -6.84 -12.64
N HIS A 65 -9.42 -5.54 -12.89
CA HIS A 65 -9.37 -5.00 -14.24
C HIS A 65 -7.93 -4.94 -14.72
N LYS A 66 -7.68 -5.53 -15.89
CA LYS A 66 -6.33 -5.49 -16.47
C LYS A 66 -6.01 -4.09 -16.97
N PHE A 67 -4.86 -3.56 -16.58
CA PHE A 67 -4.37 -2.24 -16.98
C PHE A 67 -5.36 -1.12 -16.65
N ALA A 68 -5.99 -1.20 -15.48
CA ALA A 68 -6.90 -0.18 -14.99
C ALA A 68 -6.21 1.18 -14.85
N ASP A 69 -6.99 2.25 -15.00
CA ASP A 69 -6.55 3.59 -14.65
C ASP A 69 -6.51 3.74 -13.13
N LEU A 70 -5.35 4.10 -12.60
CA LEU A 70 -5.11 4.22 -11.16
C LEU A 70 -5.10 5.68 -10.74
N CYS A 71 -5.70 5.97 -9.58
CA CYS A 71 -5.55 7.26 -8.92
C CYS A 71 -4.13 7.37 -8.35
N MET A 72 -3.38 8.34 -8.84
CA MET A 72 -2.03 8.63 -8.35
C MET A 72 -1.76 10.14 -8.45
N ASP A 73 -0.80 10.60 -7.65
CA ASP A 73 -0.33 11.97 -7.73
C ASP A 73 0.70 12.18 -8.86
N GLU A 74 1.20 13.41 -8.98
CA GLU A 74 2.16 13.81 -10.02
C GLU A 74 3.51 13.05 -9.94
N TYR A 75 3.79 12.40 -8.82
CA TYR A 75 5.00 11.60 -8.57
C TYR A 75 4.77 10.09 -8.74
N GLY A 76 3.58 9.69 -9.20
CA GLY A 76 3.22 8.28 -9.39
C GLY A 76 2.94 7.52 -8.09
N ARG A 77 2.64 8.23 -6.99
CA ARG A 77 2.25 7.62 -5.73
C ARG A 77 0.75 7.41 -5.70
N LEU A 78 0.32 6.21 -5.33
CA LEU A 78 -1.10 5.86 -5.31
C LEU A 78 -1.88 6.70 -4.30
N CYS A 79 -3.07 7.14 -4.72
CA CYS A 79 -4.02 7.92 -3.91
C CYS A 79 -5.37 7.22 -3.86
N PRO A 80 -6.15 7.35 -2.76
CA PRO A 80 -7.48 6.77 -2.69
C PRO A 80 -8.39 7.31 -3.78
N ALA A 81 -9.16 6.42 -4.42
CA ALA A 81 -10.11 6.78 -5.47
C ALA A 81 -11.26 7.63 -4.90
N PRO A 82 -11.42 8.92 -5.31
CA PRO A 82 -12.33 9.86 -4.62
C PRO A 82 -13.81 9.47 -4.71
N ASN A 83 -14.20 8.72 -5.73
CA ASN A 83 -15.58 8.22 -5.87
C ASN A 83 -15.91 7.12 -4.85
N ARG A 84 -14.92 6.41 -4.33
CA ARG A 84 -15.05 5.36 -3.31
C ARG A 84 -14.69 5.88 -1.92
N PHE A 85 -13.75 6.82 -1.84
CA PHE A 85 -13.27 7.46 -0.62
C PHE A 85 -13.44 8.98 -0.72
N PRO A 86 -14.70 9.49 -0.62
CA PRO A 86 -15.00 10.90 -0.85
C PRO A 86 -14.27 11.85 0.10
N SER A 87 -13.89 11.42 1.28
CA SER A 87 -13.10 12.24 2.20
C SER A 87 -11.69 12.55 1.70
N ALA A 88 -11.18 11.76 0.73
CA ALA A 88 -9.88 11.97 0.09
C ALA A 88 -9.92 12.91 -1.12
N ALA A 89 -11.10 13.40 -1.51
CA ALA A 89 -11.27 14.23 -2.73
C ALA A 89 -10.52 15.57 -2.68
N ASP A 90 -10.14 16.03 -1.50
CA ASP A 90 -9.33 17.24 -1.30
C ASP A 90 -7.81 16.99 -1.35
N GLY A 91 -7.39 15.78 -1.68
CA GLY A 91 -5.98 15.37 -1.74
C GLY A 91 -5.38 14.96 -0.39
N SER A 92 -6.17 14.91 0.70
CA SER A 92 -5.70 14.52 2.03
C SER A 92 -5.43 13.02 2.19
N GLY A 93 -5.65 12.21 1.15
CA GLY A 93 -5.47 10.77 1.21
C GLY A 93 -6.35 10.12 2.26
N PHE A 94 -5.79 9.22 3.05
CA PHE A 94 -6.52 8.55 4.14
C PHE A 94 -6.52 9.29 5.47
N THR A 95 -6.01 10.53 5.55
CA THR A 95 -5.86 11.27 6.83
C THR A 95 -7.15 11.30 7.66
N LYS A 96 -8.31 11.54 7.01
CA LYS A 96 -9.59 11.64 7.72
C LYS A 96 -10.13 10.28 8.20
N ILE A 97 -9.81 9.22 7.49
CA ILE A 97 -10.20 7.85 7.88
C ILE A 97 -9.28 7.34 8.97
N ALA A 98 -7.97 7.56 8.86
CA ALA A 98 -7.01 7.22 9.90
C ALA A 98 -7.33 7.96 11.21
N ALA A 99 -7.58 9.27 11.16
CA ALA A 99 -8.00 10.04 12.33
C ALA A 99 -9.27 9.47 12.97
N TYR A 100 -10.26 9.09 12.17
CA TYR A 100 -11.49 8.48 12.67
C TYR A 100 -11.25 7.13 13.38
N ALA A 101 -10.36 6.29 12.86
CA ALA A 101 -9.96 5.05 13.53
C ALA A 101 -9.21 5.35 14.84
N HIS A 102 -8.30 6.32 14.84
CA HIS A 102 -7.54 6.74 16.02
C HIS A 102 -8.43 7.31 17.12
N GLU A 103 -9.43 8.13 16.79
CA GLU A 103 -10.42 8.66 17.75
C GLU A 103 -11.15 7.53 18.49
N LYS A 104 -11.35 6.39 17.84
CA LYS A 104 -11.95 5.19 18.42
C LYS A 104 -10.94 4.28 19.13
N GLY A 105 -9.67 4.68 19.12
CA GLY A 105 -8.55 3.95 19.73
C GLY A 105 -8.16 2.69 18.94
N LEU A 106 -8.39 2.67 17.64
CA LEU A 106 -7.92 1.66 16.71
C LEU A 106 -6.72 2.19 15.90
N LYS A 107 -6.00 1.30 15.26
CA LYS A 107 -4.90 1.59 14.35
C LYS A 107 -5.35 1.36 12.92
N PHE A 108 -4.92 2.24 12.02
CA PHE A 108 -5.28 2.18 10.60
C PHE A 108 -4.16 1.60 9.75
N GLY A 109 -4.50 0.64 8.91
CA GLY A 109 -3.56 0.02 7.97
C GLY A 109 -4.04 0.08 6.53
N ILE A 110 -3.09 -0.01 5.61
CA ILE A 110 -3.38 -0.13 4.17
C ILE A 110 -2.60 -1.28 3.54
N HIS A 111 -3.18 -1.83 2.49
CA HIS A 111 -2.49 -2.73 1.58
C HIS A 111 -1.70 -1.94 0.55
N ILE A 112 -0.51 -2.40 0.23
CA ILE A 112 0.24 -1.98 -0.96
C ILE A 112 0.72 -3.21 -1.75
N MET A 113 0.80 -3.07 -3.06
CA MET A 113 1.60 -3.98 -3.88
C MET A 113 3.07 -3.58 -3.78
N ARG A 114 3.99 -4.55 -3.87
CA ARG A 114 5.39 -4.20 -4.09
C ARG A 114 5.57 -3.42 -5.40
N GLY A 115 6.63 -2.62 -5.47
CA GLY A 115 7.05 -1.98 -6.72
C GLY A 115 6.44 -0.60 -6.96
N ILE A 116 6.27 -0.29 -8.24
CA ILE A 116 5.87 1.01 -8.75
C ILE A 116 4.74 0.87 -9.80
N PRO A 117 3.73 1.75 -9.83
CA PRO A 117 2.64 1.67 -10.79
C PRO A 117 3.13 1.66 -12.24
N ARG A 118 2.64 0.71 -13.04
CA ARG A 118 2.93 0.66 -14.49
C ARG A 118 2.52 1.94 -15.18
N GLN A 119 1.44 2.56 -14.73
CA GLN A 119 0.97 3.86 -15.21
C GLN A 119 2.03 4.95 -14.98
N ALA A 120 2.64 5.01 -13.80
CA ALA A 120 3.74 5.95 -13.50
C ALA A 120 4.96 5.70 -14.40
N VAL A 121 5.32 4.44 -14.63
CA VAL A 121 6.41 4.04 -15.54
C VAL A 121 6.09 4.42 -16.99
N SER A 122 4.86 4.19 -17.46
CA SER A 122 4.41 4.56 -18.80
C SER A 122 4.49 6.07 -19.03
N GLN A 123 4.01 6.85 -18.06
CA GLN A 123 4.04 8.31 -18.09
C GLN A 123 5.44 8.88 -17.79
N ASN A 124 6.36 8.05 -17.34
CA ASN A 124 7.72 8.43 -16.95
C ASN A 124 7.78 9.61 -15.98
N VAL A 125 6.93 9.57 -14.96
CA VAL A 125 6.86 10.64 -13.95
C VAL A 125 8.16 10.72 -13.13
N LYS A 126 8.45 11.90 -12.58
CA LYS A 126 9.56 12.06 -11.64
C LYS A 126 9.21 11.45 -10.28
N ILE A 127 10.19 10.80 -9.66
CA ILE A 127 10.10 10.39 -8.27
C ILE A 127 10.27 11.63 -7.38
N LYS A 128 9.43 11.75 -6.36
CA LYS A 128 9.47 12.92 -5.45
C LYS A 128 10.82 13.01 -4.74
N ASN A 129 11.37 14.22 -4.68
CA ASN A 129 12.66 14.51 -4.07
C ASN A 129 13.86 13.75 -4.66
N SER A 130 13.72 13.25 -5.89
CA SER A 130 14.74 12.47 -6.59
C SER A 130 15.12 13.12 -7.93
N ILE A 131 16.31 12.78 -8.42
CA ILE A 131 16.71 13.09 -9.79
C ILE A 131 16.21 12.04 -10.78
N TYR A 132 15.77 10.90 -10.29
CA TYR A 132 15.33 9.74 -11.09
C TYR A 132 13.85 9.80 -11.44
N THR A 133 13.49 9.06 -12.48
CA THR A 133 12.11 8.85 -12.94
C THR A 133 11.61 7.45 -12.60
N ALA A 134 10.29 7.27 -12.67
CA ALA A 134 9.65 5.96 -12.47
C ALA A 134 10.22 4.89 -13.42
N ARG A 135 10.52 5.26 -14.67
CA ARG A 135 11.08 4.33 -15.66
C ARG A 135 12.49 3.88 -15.34
N GLU A 136 13.30 4.77 -14.76
CA GLU A 136 14.67 4.44 -14.37
C GLU A 136 14.72 3.55 -13.12
N ALA A 137 13.74 3.64 -12.23
CA ALA A 137 13.68 2.85 -11.00
C ALA A 137 13.01 1.48 -11.20
N ALA A 138 12.12 1.35 -12.18
CA ALA A 138 11.36 0.13 -12.42
C ALA A 138 12.22 -1.02 -12.95
N HIS A 139 11.77 -2.24 -12.63
CA HIS A 139 12.25 -3.48 -13.22
C HIS A 139 11.16 -4.07 -14.14
N PRO A 140 11.19 -3.77 -15.46
CA PRO A 140 10.05 -4.08 -16.35
C PRO A 140 9.76 -5.58 -16.54
N SER A 141 10.72 -6.47 -16.27
CA SER A 141 10.51 -7.93 -16.30
C SER A 141 10.02 -8.49 -14.97
N SER A 142 10.04 -7.70 -13.89
CA SER A 142 9.49 -8.09 -12.60
C SER A 142 8.02 -7.66 -12.50
N ILE A 143 7.12 -8.60 -12.75
CA ILE A 143 5.66 -8.37 -12.82
C ILE A 143 4.91 -9.27 -11.85
N CYS A 144 3.74 -8.81 -11.41
CA CYS A 144 2.77 -9.65 -10.74
C CYS A 144 1.95 -10.43 -11.79
N CYS A 145 1.77 -11.74 -11.60
CA CYS A 145 1.06 -12.58 -12.58
C CYS A 145 -0.45 -12.51 -12.46
N TRP A 146 -0.98 -12.10 -11.31
CA TRP A 146 -2.42 -12.04 -11.02
C TRP A 146 -3.00 -10.62 -11.04
N ASN A 147 -2.14 -9.59 -11.01
CA ASN A 147 -2.56 -8.19 -11.07
C ASN A 147 -1.60 -7.39 -11.96
N THR A 148 -2.13 -6.49 -12.78
CA THR A 148 -1.36 -5.73 -13.76
C THR A 148 -0.98 -4.32 -13.31
N ASP A 149 -1.23 -3.94 -12.07
CA ASP A 149 -1.05 -2.56 -11.62
C ASP A 149 0.42 -2.15 -11.54
N MET A 150 1.32 -3.06 -11.16
CA MET A 150 2.68 -2.72 -10.76
C MET A 150 3.77 -3.42 -11.60
N TYR A 151 4.92 -2.75 -11.71
CA TYR A 151 6.22 -3.38 -11.93
C TYR A 151 6.97 -3.47 -10.61
N GLY A 152 7.86 -4.45 -10.46
CA GLY A 152 8.84 -4.44 -9.38
C GLY A 152 9.81 -3.26 -9.51
N LEU A 153 10.51 -2.94 -8.44
CA LEU A 153 11.62 -1.99 -8.46
C LEU A 153 12.95 -2.73 -8.61
N ASP A 154 13.89 -2.09 -9.28
CA ASP A 154 15.26 -2.59 -9.39
C ASP A 154 16.07 -2.08 -8.21
N ALA A 155 16.25 -2.93 -7.19
CA ALA A 155 16.94 -2.57 -5.96
C ALA A 155 18.42 -2.16 -6.17
N THR A 156 19.00 -2.42 -7.34
CA THR A 156 20.36 -1.96 -7.67
C THR A 156 20.40 -0.49 -8.09
N LYS A 157 19.24 0.13 -8.31
CA LYS A 157 19.11 1.52 -8.75
C LYS A 157 18.71 2.43 -7.60
N PRO A 158 19.40 3.56 -7.41
CA PRO A 158 19.09 4.50 -6.32
C PRO A 158 17.65 5.00 -6.33
N GLY A 159 17.05 5.19 -7.50
CA GLY A 159 15.64 5.59 -7.63
C GLY A 159 14.63 4.63 -7.02
N ALA A 160 14.98 3.34 -6.84
CA ALA A 160 14.12 2.37 -6.18
C ALA A 160 13.93 2.71 -4.68
N GLN A 161 15.01 3.07 -3.99
CA GLN A 161 14.92 3.52 -2.59
C GLN A 161 14.18 4.84 -2.49
N ASP A 162 14.49 5.81 -3.37
CA ASP A 162 13.83 7.13 -3.37
C ASP A 162 12.31 6.98 -3.54
N TYR A 163 11.85 6.03 -4.37
CA TYR A 163 10.43 5.79 -4.55
C TYR A 163 9.77 5.25 -3.27
N TYR A 164 10.34 4.20 -2.66
CA TYR A 164 9.81 3.67 -1.40
C TYR A 164 9.84 4.71 -0.28
N ASP A 165 10.91 5.47 -0.15
CA ASP A 165 10.98 6.58 0.81
C ASP A 165 9.81 7.55 0.61
N SER A 166 9.54 7.93 -0.64
CA SER A 166 8.50 8.91 -0.96
C SER A 166 7.08 8.41 -0.68
N ILE A 167 6.77 7.12 -0.95
CA ILE A 167 5.44 6.58 -0.67
C ILE A 167 5.23 6.32 0.81
N LEU A 168 6.23 5.84 1.53
CA LEU A 168 6.11 5.60 2.96
C LEU A 168 6.00 6.91 3.75
N GLU A 169 6.76 7.95 3.36
CA GLU A 169 6.59 9.31 3.90
C GLU A 169 5.15 9.82 3.69
N LEU A 170 4.58 9.62 2.49
CA LEU A 170 3.21 10.00 2.20
C LEU A 170 2.21 9.24 3.09
N TYR A 171 2.33 7.92 3.19
CA TYR A 171 1.39 7.10 3.96
C TYR A 171 1.52 7.35 5.46
N ALA A 172 2.73 7.59 5.96
CA ALA A 172 2.95 8.04 7.34
C ALA A 172 2.25 9.39 7.60
N SER A 173 2.32 10.34 6.64
CA SER A 173 1.64 11.64 6.76
C SER A 173 0.11 11.53 6.79
N TRP A 174 -0.46 10.45 6.27
CA TRP A 174 -1.89 10.15 6.38
C TRP A 174 -2.28 9.51 7.72
N GLY A 175 -1.31 9.15 8.56
CA GLY A 175 -1.56 8.47 9.83
C GLY A 175 -1.72 6.96 9.70
N VAL A 176 -1.08 6.36 8.70
CA VAL A 176 -1.08 4.89 8.52
C VAL A 176 -0.13 4.25 9.53
N ASP A 177 -0.63 3.30 10.32
CA ASP A 177 0.12 2.59 11.36
C ASP A 177 0.69 1.25 10.89
N LEU A 178 0.09 0.66 9.85
CA LEU A 178 0.45 -0.68 9.37
C LEU A 178 0.36 -0.74 7.84
N ILE A 179 1.39 -1.33 7.24
CA ILE A 179 1.43 -1.63 5.80
C ILE A 179 1.41 -3.15 5.60
N LYS A 180 0.38 -3.64 4.91
CA LYS A 180 0.36 -4.99 4.36
C LYS A 180 0.97 -4.93 2.96
N VAL A 181 2.10 -5.59 2.74
CA VAL A 181 2.78 -5.60 1.44
C VAL A 181 2.51 -6.93 0.73
N ASP A 182 1.92 -6.86 -0.45
CA ASP A 182 1.59 -8.03 -1.26
C ASP A 182 2.55 -8.23 -2.44
N ASP A 183 2.52 -9.43 -3.03
CA ASP A 183 3.37 -9.87 -4.17
C ASP A 183 4.89 -9.74 -3.91
N ILE A 184 5.31 -9.63 -2.65
CA ILE A 184 6.72 -9.45 -2.30
C ILE A 184 7.45 -10.79 -2.05
N CYS A 185 6.70 -11.87 -1.88
CA CYS A 185 7.26 -13.20 -1.69
C CYS A 185 7.46 -13.90 -3.03
N VAL A 186 8.57 -14.63 -3.19
CA VAL A 186 8.76 -15.53 -4.30
C VAL A 186 7.74 -16.67 -4.20
N LYS A 187 6.79 -16.70 -5.13
CA LYS A 187 5.86 -17.83 -5.24
C LYS A 187 6.42 -18.89 -6.16
N TYR A 188 6.22 -20.13 -5.77
CA TYR A 188 6.60 -21.27 -6.59
C TYR A 188 5.97 -21.15 -7.98
N GLY A 189 6.78 -21.20 -9.05
CA GLY A 189 6.33 -21.07 -10.44
C GLY A 189 6.20 -19.64 -10.97
N GLN A 190 6.50 -18.61 -10.20
CA GLN A 190 6.60 -17.25 -10.72
C GLN A 190 8.00 -16.98 -11.24
N ILE A 191 8.12 -16.92 -12.56
CA ILE A 191 9.39 -16.83 -13.28
C ILE A 191 10.02 -15.42 -13.19
N ASN A 192 9.28 -14.41 -12.75
CA ASN A 192 9.62 -12.99 -12.96
C ASN A 192 9.91 -12.21 -11.69
N ASN A 193 10.17 -12.87 -10.60
CA ASN A 193 10.60 -12.21 -9.37
C ASN A 193 12.14 -12.31 -9.31
N GLU A 194 12.81 -11.37 -9.95
CA GLU A 194 14.27 -11.32 -10.02
C GLU A 194 14.87 -10.70 -8.74
N SER A 195 14.49 -11.25 -7.60
CA SER A 195 15.22 -10.95 -6.37
C SER A 195 16.48 -11.82 -6.32
N THR A 196 17.58 -11.27 -5.88
CA THR A 196 18.80 -12.02 -5.55
C THR A 196 18.59 -12.93 -4.33
N LEU A 197 17.53 -12.70 -3.57
CA LEU A 197 17.14 -13.47 -2.41
C LEU A 197 15.86 -14.28 -2.71
N ALA A 198 15.77 -15.47 -2.14
CA ALA A 198 14.71 -16.44 -2.41
C ALA A 198 13.28 -15.97 -1.98
N TYR A 199 13.14 -14.82 -1.35
CA TYR A 199 11.88 -14.30 -0.82
C TYR A 199 11.68 -12.79 -1.09
N GLY A 200 12.24 -12.24 -2.16
CA GLY A 200 12.10 -10.81 -2.49
C GLY A 200 12.82 -9.88 -1.49
N GLY A 201 13.90 -10.38 -0.88
CA GLY A 201 14.58 -9.70 0.23
C GLY A 201 15.12 -8.33 -0.12
N ASP A 202 15.47 -8.08 -1.38
CA ASP A 202 16.00 -6.77 -1.80
C ASP A 202 14.92 -5.69 -1.67
N GLU A 203 13.70 -5.94 -2.17
CA GLU A 203 12.58 -5.00 -2.00
C GLU A 203 12.12 -4.88 -0.54
N ILE A 204 12.18 -5.99 0.23
CA ILE A 204 11.89 -5.94 1.69
C ILE A 204 12.88 -5.03 2.40
N GLN A 205 14.16 -5.06 2.04
CA GLN A 205 15.18 -4.19 2.63
C GLN A 205 14.93 -2.70 2.29
N LEU A 206 14.55 -2.39 1.04
CA LEU A 206 14.18 -1.03 0.64
C LEU A 206 12.97 -0.51 1.45
N LEU A 207 11.93 -1.33 1.58
CA LEU A 207 10.75 -1.01 2.38
C LEU A 207 11.10 -0.83 3.86
N ARG A 208 11.89 -1.74 4.42
CA ARG A 208 12.33 -1.64 5.83
C ARG A 208 13.10 -0.35 6.08
N HIS A 209 14.02 0.02 5.16
CA HIS A 209 14.78 1.25 5.26
C HIS A 209 13.85 2.48 5.22
N ALA A 210 12.89 2.50 4.30
CA ALA A 210 11.92 3.58 4.19
C ALA A 210 11.05 3.72 5.45
N ILE A 211 10.60 2.59 6.05
CA ILE A 211 9.86 2.59 7.32
C ILE A 211 10.73 3.16 8.46
N ASP A 212 11.98 2.72 8.57
CA ASP A 212 12.89 3.22 9.62
C ASP A 212 13.15 4.73 9.51
N LYS A 213 13.06 5.28 8.31
CA LYS A 213 13.26 6.70 8.02
C LYS A 213 12.03 7.56 8.36
N CYS A 214 10.84 6.98 8.31
CA CYS A 214 9.59 7.67 8.66
C CYS A 214 9.33 7.74 10.18
N GLY A 215 10.09 7.02 11.01
CA GLY A 215 9.95 6.92 12.46
C GLY A 215 9.12 5.76 12.88
#